data_8be3d1ae388c7212da2c03554e0952fc
#
_entry.id   8be3d1ae388c7212da2c03554e0952fc
#
_cell.length_a   1.000
_cell.length_b   1.000
_cell.length_c   1.000
_cell.angle_alpha   90.00
_cell.angle_beta   90.00
_cell.angle_gamma   90.00
#
_symmetry.space_group_name_H-M   'P 1'
#
loop_
_entity.id
_entity.type
_entity.pdbx_description
1 polymer ?
#
loop_
_entity_poly.entity_id
_entity_poly.type
_entity_poly.pdbx_seq_one_letter_code
_entity_poly.pdbx_strand_id
1 'polypeptide(L)' 'MSIITLILAGIVALEHLYIMYLETFATHSDT' A
#
# COMPACT_ATOMS: atom_id res chain seq x y z
N MET A 1 22.78 1.82 6.05
CA MET A 1 21.34 2.01 5.89
C MET A 1 20.79 2.68 7.10
N SER A 2 19.85 3.57 6.89
CA SER A 2 19.29 4.34 7.99
C SER A 2 17.95 3.77 8.38
N ILE A 3 17.70 3.68 9.64
CA ILE A 3 16.40 3.20 10.13
C ILE A 3 15.30 4.12 9.64
N ILE A 4 15.58 5.41 9.58
CA ILE A 4 14.60 6.37 9.11
C ILE A 4 14.21 6.06 7.66
N THR A 5 15.20 5.79 6.83
CA THR A 5 14.94 5.47 5.44
C THR A 5 14.13 4.18 5.34
N LEU A 6 14.42 3.21 6.16
CA LEU A 6 13.70 1.96 6.15
C LEU A 6 12.24 2.16 6.54
N ILE A 7 12.01 2.98 7.54
CA ILE A 7 10.65 3.27 8.00
C ILE A 7 9.87 4.00 6.92
N LEU A 8 10.49 4.99 6.29
CA LEU A 8 9.84 5.74 5.23
C LEU A 8 9.49 4.84 4.06
N ALA A 9 10.41 3.97 3.70
CA ALA A 9 10.15 3.05 2.60
C ALA A 9 8.99 2.12 2.92
N GLY A 10 8.91 1.66 4.16
CA GLY A 10 7.82 0.81 4.59
C GLY A 10 6.47 1.51 4.52
N ILE A 11 6.45 2.78 4.97
CA ILE A 11 5.21 3.54 4.95
C ILE A 11 4.74 3.76 3.52
N VAL A 12 5.64 4.12 2.63
CA VAL A 12 5.27 4.34 1.23
C VAL A 12 4.74 3.04 0.61
N ALA A 13 5.40 1.94 0.90
CA ALA A 13 4.97 0.66 0.36
C ALA A 13 3.57 0.29 0.86
N LEU A 14 3.31 0.54 2.13
CA LEU A 14 2.00 0.24 2.69
C LEU A 14 0.92 1.09 2.06
N GLU A 15 1.22 2.36 1.81
CA GLU A 15 0.25 3.24 1.18
C GLU A 15 -0.10 2.75 -0.21
N HIS A 16 0.90 2.34 -0.97
CA HIS A 16 0.66 1.83 -2.30
C HIS A 16 -0.16 0.55 -2.27
N LEU A 17 0.18 -0.36 -1.39
CA LEU A 17 -0.58 -1.59 -1.27
C LEU A 17 -2.01 -1.34 -0.83
N TYR A 18 -2.20 -0.38 0.05
CA TYR A 18 -3.52 -0.06 0.55
C TYR A 18 -4.41 0.44 -0.59
N ILE A 19 -3.91 1.37 -1.38
CA ILE A 19 -4.69 1.91 -2.49
C ILE A 19 -4.98 0.83 -3.52
N MET A 20 -3.97 0.05 -3.86
CA MET A 20 -4.14 -1.01 -4.83
C MET A 20 -5.15 -2.05 -4.33
N TYR A 21 -5.10 -2.36 -3.06
CA TYR A 21 -6.04 -3.31 -2.48
C TYR A 21 -7.46 -2.80 -2.59
N LEU A 22 -7.68 -1.53 -2.30
CA LEU A 22 -9.00 -0.94 -2.37
C LEU A 22 -9.52 -0.93 -3.79
N GLU A 23 -8.67 -0.57 -4.74
CA GLU A 23 -9.11 -0.56 -6.13
C GLU A 23 -9.46 -1.96 -6.60
N THR A 24 -8.64 -2.92 -6.29
CA THR A 24 -8.90 -4.29 -6.68
C THR A 24 -10.19 -4.80 -6.05
N PHE A 25 -10.37 -4.50 -4.78
CA PHE A 25 -11.57 -4.94 -4.08
C PHE A 25 -12.80 -4.28 -4.66
N ALA A 26 -12.73 -3.00 -4.93
CA ALA A 26 -13.88 -2.28 -5.48
C ALA A 26 -14.22 -2.78 -6.87
N THR A 27 -13.20 -3.10 -7.66
CA THR A 27 -13.44 -3.59 -9.01
C THR A 27 -14.06 -4.97 -8.99
N HIS A 28 -13.61 -5.81 -8.03
CA HIS A 28 -14.12 -7.15 -7.99
C HIS A 28 -15.35 -7.28 -7.15
N SER A 29 -15.86 -6.19 -6.61
CA SER A 29 -16.94 -6.37 -5.72
C SER A 29 -18.20 -6.31 -6.42
N ASP A 30 -18.36 -6.87 -7.50
CA ASP A 30 -19.51 -6.67 -8.18
C ASP A 30 -20.41 -7.71 -7.83
N THR A 31 -20.68 -8.29 -7.27
CA THR A 31 -21.67 -9.21 -7.08
C THR A 31 -22.76 -9.04 -6.92
#